data_db35f8a235f63010c224dac1b646a954
#
_entry.id   db35f8a235f63010c224dac1b646a954
#
_cell.length_a   1.000
_cell.length_b   1.000
_cell.length_c   1.000
_cell.angle_alpha   90.00
_cell.angle_beta   90.00
_cell.angle_gamma   90.00
#
_symmetry.space_group_name_H-M   'P 1'
#
loop_
_entity.id
_entity.type
_entity.pdbx_description
1 polymer ?
#
loop_
_entity_poly.entity_id
_entity_poly.type
_entity_poly.pdbx_seq_one_letter_code
_entity_poly.pdbx_strand_id
1 'polypeptide(L)'
;SSSVAAEIADQIGYPVLLKAVHGGGGKGIHAVRSPGQIHTLFTQVTNEARSAFGNGDVYIEKLVTSLRHIEAQILRDSHGNTQVLGIRDCSVQRNNQKLMEESGSTMLSEKLKLEVYEHARNIADTVDYIGAGTVEFIYDVPNEAVYFMEMNTRLQVEHPVTEVVTGIDIVQKQFEIASGESIADLEIKE
;
A
#
# COMPACT_ATOMS: atom_id res chain seq x y z
N SER A 1 23.14 12.28 2.37
CA SER A 1 24.01 12.14 3.54
C SER A 1 23.17 12.08 4.82
N SER A 2 23.76 11.57 5.91
CA SER A 2 23.08 11.50 7.22
C SER A 2 22.71 12.88 7.80
N SER A 3 23.44 13.93 7.43
CA SER A 3 23.11 15.31 7.85
C SER A 3 21.84 15.82 7.16
N VAL A 4 21.72 15.60 5.85
CA VAL A 4 20.50 15.92 5.10
C VAL A 4 19.32 15.08 5.60
N ALA A 5 19.57 13.82 5.95
CA ALA A 5 18.55 12.96 6.55
C ALA A 5 18.04 13.51 7.89
N ALA A 6 18.92 14.06 8.72
CA ALA A 6 18.53 14.69 9.98
C ALA A 6 17.68 15.95 9.76
N GLU A 7 18.07 16.83 8.84
CA GLU A 7 17.30 18.03 8.49
C GLU A 7 15.89 17.68 7.98
N ILE A 8 15.76 16.67 7.10
CA ILE A 8 14.47 16.21 6.59
C ILE A 8 13.65 15.59 7.72
N ALA A 9 14.25 14.76 8.57
CA ALA A 9 13.56 14.14 9.70
C ALA A 9 13.04 15.17 10.71
N ASP A 10 13.77 16.26 10.93
CA ASP A 10 13.34 17.37 11.79
C ASP A 10 12.16 18.13 11.18
N GLN A 11 12.11 18.27 9.84
CA GLN A 11 10.99 18.89 9.13
C GLN A 11 9.74 18.02 9.15
N ILE A 12 9.88 16.70 8.94
CA ILE A 12 8.76 15.73 8.97
C ILE A 12 8.24 15.57 10.41
N GLY A 13 9.13 15.68 11.39
CA GLY A 13 8.87 15.39 12.80
C GLY A 13 8.97 13.89 13.12
N TYR A 14 9.69 13.57 14.19
CA TYR A 14 9.84 12.19 14.67
C TYR A 14 8.53 11.64 15.25
N PRO A 15 8.33 10.29 15.20
CA PRO A 15 9.21 9.30 14.62
C PRO A 15 9.16 9.27 13.09
N VAL A 16 10.26 8.82 12.46
CA VAL A 16 10.36 8.62 11.02
C VAL A 16 10.86 7.21 10.68
N LEU A 17 10.66 6.77 9.45
CA LEU A 17 11.24 5.55 8.87
C LEU A 17 12.35 5.92 7.90
N LEU A 18 13.48 5.23 7.99
CA LEU A 18 14.51 5.16 6.96
C LEU A 18 14.28 3.89 6.14
N LYS A 19 14.15 4.02 4.82
CA LYS A 19 13.88 2.89 3.93
C LYS A 19 14.86 2.88 2.76
N ALA A 20 15.37 1.69 2.45
CA ALA A 20 16.17 1.47 1.24
C ALA A 20 15.31 1.65 -0.01
N VAL A 21 15.78 2.40 -1.02
CA VAL A 21 15.04 2.65 -2.28
C VAL A 21 14.73 1.35 -3.02
N HIS A 22 15.66 0.41 -3.03
CA HIS A 22 15.50 -0.90 -3.65
C HIS A 22 15.14 -2.00 -2.63
N GLY A 23 14.69 -1.60 -1.43
CA GLY A 23 14.31 -2.51 -0.36
C GLY A 23 13.00 -3.25 -0.64
N GLY A 24 12.84 -4.40 0.02
CA GLY A 24 11.62 -5.20 -0.04
C GLY A 24 11.61 -6.27 1.04
N GLY A 25 10.42 -6.81 1.35
CA GLY A 25 10.25 -7.88 2.33
C GLY A 25 10.69 -7.50 3.75
N GLY A 26 10.60 -6.22 4.12
CA GLY A 26 10.94 -5.73 5.46
C GLY A 26 12.45 -5.54 5.72
N LYS A 27 13.32 -5.73 4.72
CA LYS A 27 14.76 -5.49 4.82
C LYS A 27 15.11 -4.05 4.44
N GLY A 28 16.09 -3.46 5.16
CA GLY A 28 16.51 -2.08 4.92
C GLY A 28 15.48 -1.05 5.38
N ILE A 29 14.73 -1.34 6.45
CA ILE A 29 13.74 -0.45 7.05
C ILE A 29 14.05 -0.30 8.54
N HIS A 30 14.28 0.94 8.99
CA HIS A 30 14.56 1.23 10.39
C HIS A 30 13.74 2.42 10.89
N ALA A 31 13.12 2.26 12.05
CA ALA A 31 12.41 3.33 12.74
C ALA A 31 13.38 4.22 13.55
N VAL A 32 13.34 5.51 13.28
CA VAL A 32 14.10 6.54 14.01
C VAL A 32 13.12 7.29 14.89
N ARG A 33 13.28 7.14 16.20
CA ARG A 33 12.32 7.69 17.18
C ARG A 33 12.75 9.05 17.73
N SER A 34 14.04 9.40 17.60
CA SER A 34 14.59 10.65 18.11
C SER A 34 15.80 11.11 17.28
N PRO A 35 16.12 12.43 17.31
CA PRO A 35 17.25 12.99 16.56
C PRO A 35 18.58 12.29 16.81
N GLY A 36 18.86 11.87 18.06
CA GLY A 36 20.12 11.20 18.41
C GLY A 36 20.37 9.86 17.71
N GLN A 37 19.36 9.26 17.09
CA GLN A 37 19.47 7.95 16.42
C GLN A 37 19.76 8.06 14.91
N ILE A 38 19.48 9.21 14.29
CA ILE A 38 19.40 9.34 12.84
C ILE A 38 20.71 8.98 12.12
N HIS A 39 21.85 9.48 12.61
CA HIS A 39 23.16 9.25 11.97
C HIS A 39 23.58 7.78 12.01
N THR A 40 23.38 7.13 13.15
CA THR A 40 23.73 5.72 13.33
C THR A 40 22.85 4.84 12.46
N LEU A 41 21.53 5.03 12.52
CA LEU A 41 20.57 4.22 11.77
C LEU A 41 20.64 4.49 10.26
N PHE A 42 20.92 5.73 9.83
CA PHE A 42 21.15 6.04 8.42
C PHE A 42 22.34 5.24 7.86
N THR A 43 23.46 5.20 8.60
CA THR A 43 24.65 4.44 8.20
C THR A 43 24.34 2.94 8.15
N GLN A 44 23.61 2.43 9.13
CA GLN A 44 23.20 1.03 9.18
C GLN A 44 22.32 0.65 7.98
N VAL A 45 21.23 1.40 7.73
CA VAL A 45 20.32 1.15 6.59
C VAL A 45 21.06 1.23 5.26
N THR A 46 21.93 2.22 5.08
CA THR A 46 22.73 2.37 3.86
C THR A 46 23.63 1.15 3.60
N ASN A 47 24.27 0.63 4.64
CA ASN A 47 25.14 -0.54 4.53
C ASN A 47 24.34 -1.84 4.27
N GLU A 48 23.20 -2.01 4.96
CA GLU A 48 22.27 -3.11 4.72
C GLU A 48 21.73 -3.09 3.28
N ALA A 49 21.29 -1.92 2.81
CA ALA A 49 20.78 -1.72 1.46
C ALA A 49 21.85 -2.04 0.41
N ARG A 50 23.08 -1.55 0.61
CA ARG A 50 24.19 -1.82 -0.32
C ARG A 50 24.56 -3.29 -0.36
N SER A 51 24.57 -3.95 0.79
CA SER A 51 24.90 -5.39 0.89
C SER A 51 23.81 -6.27 0.29
N ALA A 52 22.54 -5.95 0.51
CA ALA A 52 21.42 -6.79 0.11
C ALA A 52 20.96 -6.54 -1.34
N PHE A 53 21.07 -5.29 -1.81
CA PHE A 53 20.46 -4.83 -3.08
C PHE A 53 21.47 -4.17 -4.05
N GLY A 54 22.75 -4.04 -3.66
CA GLY A 54 23.78 -3.40 -4.47
C GLY A 54 23.71 -1.87 -4.52
N ASN A 55 22.67 -1.26 -3.94
CA ASN A 55 22.46 0.19 -3.88
C ASN A 55 22.19 0.62 -2.43
N GLY A 56 22.87 1.68 -1.98
CA GLY A 56 22.74 2.21 -0.63
C GLY A 56 21.85 3.45 -0.52
N ASP A 57 21.04 3.76 -1.54
CA ASP A 57 20.12 4.90 -1.50
C ASP A 57 18.99 4.66 -0.50
N VAL A 58 18.72 5.69 0.30
CA VAL A 58 17.76 5.66 1.40
C VAL A 58 16.85 6.87 1.29
N TYR A 59 15.58 6.68 1.54
CA TYR A 59 14.60 7.75 1.68
C TYR A 59 13.95 7.72 3.07
N ILE A 60 13.22 8.79 3.40
CA ILE A 60 12.64 9.02 4.72
C ILE A 60 11.13 9.17 4.57
N GLU A 61 10.39 8.51 5.43
CA GLU A 61 8.94 8.65 5.55
C GLU A 61 8.54 8.96 6.99
N LYS A 62 7.37 9.58 7.16
CA LYS A 62 6.74 9.67 8.48
C LYS A 62 6.39 8.27 8.98
N LEU A 63 6.76 7.95 10.23
CA LEU A 63 6.29 6.74 10.89
C LEU A 63 4.92 7.00 11.53
N VAL A 64 3.89 6.38 10.99
CA VAL A 64 2.57 6.34 11.61
C VAL A 64 2.55 5.22 12.66
N THR A 65 2.26 5.55 13.92
CA THR A 65 2.38 4.60 15.05
C THR A 65 1.06 3.94 15.43
N SER A 66 -0.07 4.59 15.13
CA SER A 66 -1.40 4.06 15.37
C SER A 66 -2.12 3.95 14.03
N LEU A 67 -1.90 2.84 13.36
CA LEU A 67 -2.37 2.66 11.99
C LEU A 67 -3.26 1.44 11.85
N ARG A 68 -4.06 1.48 10.78
CA ARG A 68 -4.66 0.29 10.18
C ARG A 68 -4.13 0.10 8.77
N HIS A 69 -3.96 -1.16 8.39
CA HIS A 69 -3.59 -1.55 7.04
C HIS A 69 -4.86 -1.75 6.22
N ILE A 70 -5.12 -0.82 5.34
CA ILE A 70 -6.30 -0.79 4.47
C ILE A 70 -5.84 -1.03 3.04
N GLU A 71 -6.60 -1.81 2.29
CA GLU A 71 -6.27 -2.07 0.89
C GLU A 71 -7.52 -2.04 0.02
N ALA A 72 -7.37 -1.57 -1.21
CA ALA A 72 -8.42 -1.52 -2.22
C ALA A 72 -8.12 -2.52 -3.34
N GLN A 73 -9.07 -3.43 -3.60
CA GLN A 73 -9.00 -4.36 -4.73
C GLN A 73 -9.40 -3.65 -6.00
N ILE A 74 -8.55 -3.67 -7.00
CA ILE A 74 -8.83 -3.10 -8.32
C ILE A 74 -8.84 -4.16 -9.43
N LEU A 75 -9.63 -3.85 -10.46
CA LEU A 75 -9.55 -4.43 -11.80
C LEU A 75 -9.47 -3.27 -12.79
N ARG A 76 -8.60 -3.36 -13.79
CA ARG A 76 -8.54 -2.40 -14.89
C ARG A 76 -8.33 -3.12 -16.21
N ASP A 77 -9.13 -2.76 -17.21
CA ASP A 77 -9.02 -3.32 -18.56
C ASP A 77 -8.09 -2.50 -19.48
N SER A 78 -7.85 -3.00 -20.68
CA SER A 78 -7.04 -2.32 -21.70
C SER A 78 -7.75 -1.13 -22.36
N HIS A 79 -9.04 -0.92 -22.06
CA HIS A 79 -9.86 0.18 -22.58
C HIS A 79 -9.86 1.39 -21.65
N GLY A 80 -9.20 1.28 -20.48
CA GLY A 80 -9.09 2.34 -19.50
C GLY A 80 -10.20 2.35 -18.45
N ASN A 81 -11.01 1.29 -18.36
CA ASN A 81 -12.04 1.19 -17.33
C ASN A 81 -11.42 0.62 -16.05
N THR A 82 -11.46 1.39 -14.97
CA THR A 82 -10.97 0.99 -13.64
C THR A 82 -12.13 0.79 -12.69
N GLN A 83 -12.28 -0.42 -12.16
CA GLN A 83 -13.23 -0.78 -11.12
C GLN A 83 -12.50 -1.02 -9.79
N VAL A 84 -13.04 -0.44 -8.71
CA VAL A 84 -12.59 -0.71 -7.35
C VAL A 84 -13.64 -1.59 -6.68
N LEU A 85 -13.28 -2.84 -6.41
CA LEU A 85 -14.21 -3.89 -5.97
C LEU A 85 -14.52 -3.85 -4.47
N GLY A 86 -13.85 -3.00 -3.74
CA GLY A 86 -14.04 -2.84 -2.30
C GLY A 86 -12.73 -2.73 -1.54
N ILE A 87 -12.90 -2.55 -0.23
CA ILE A 87 -11.81 -2.38 0.73
C ILE A 87 -11.70 -3.64 1.58
N ARG A 88 -10.46 -4.03 1.88
CA ARG A 88 -10.14 -4.99 2.94
C ARG A 88 -9.35 -4.29 4.04
N ASP A 89 -9.62 -4.67 5.27
CA ASP A 89 -8.83 -4.30 6.44
C ASP A 89 -7.96 -5.50 6.84
N CYS A 90 -6.66 -5.33 6.71
CA CYS A 90 -5.65 -6.36 6.94
C CYS A 90 -4.77 -6.04 8.15
N SER A 91 -5.31 -5.35 9.16
CA SER A 91 -4.54 -4.83 10.29
C SER A 91 -4.09 -5.91 11.28
N VAL A 92 -4.77 -7.08 11.29
CA VAL A 92 -4.37 -8.20 12.15
C VAL A 92 -3.21 -8.95 11.52
N GLN A 93 -2.00 -8.66 12.00
CA GLN A 93 -0.75 -9.17 11.43
C GLN A 93 0.20 -9.69 12.51
N ARG A 94 1.09 -10.61 12.10
CA ARG A 94 2.24 -11.04 12.88
C ARG A 94 3.51 -10.97 12.04
N ASN A 95 4.50 -10.20 12.48
CA ASN A 95 5.74 -9.98 11.74
C ASN A 95 5.50 -9.48 10.29
N ASN A 96 4.59 -8.53 10.12
CA ASN A 96 4.14 -7.99 8.82
C ASN A 96 3.48 -9.03 7.89
N GLN A 97 3.03 -10.15 8.43
CA GLN A 97 2.26 -11.15 7.70
C GLN A 97 0.78 -11.04 8.10
N LYS A 98 -0.10 -10.86 7.14
CA LYS A 98 -1.55 -10.82 7.33
C LYS A 98 -2.03 -12.16 7.90
N LEU A 99 -2.86 -12.11 8.94
CA LEU A 99 -3.42 -13.29 9.61
C LEU A 99 -4.95 -13.32 9.50
N MET A 100 -5.57 -12.16 9.40
CA MET A 100 -7.03 -12.02 9.26
C MET A 100 -7.30 -10.80 8.38
N GLU A 101 -8.18 -10.98 7.44
CA GLU A 101 -8.63 -9.95 6.51
C GLU A 101 -10.16 -9.83 6.59
N GLU A 102 -10.65 -8.60 6.71
CA GLU A 102 -12.07 -8.28 6.77
C GLU A 102 -12.47 -7.47 5.55
N SER A 103 -13.64 -7.77 4.97
CA SER A 103 -14.21 -6.92 3.92
C SER A 103 -14.80 -5.65 4.51
N GLY A 104 -14.52 -4.52 3.86
CA GLY A 104 -14.85 -3.20 4.38
C GLY A 104 -13.97 -2.84 5.57
N SER A 105 -14.25 -1.72 6.18
CA SER A 105 -13.66 -1.33 7.46
C SER A 105 -14.68 -0.51 8.23
N THR A 106 -15.05 -0.97 9.40
CA THR A 106 -15.97 -0.23 10.31
C THR A 106 -15.28 0.99 10.92
N MET A 107 -13.96 1.06 10.82
CA MET A 107 -13.17 2.18 11.35
C MET A 107 -13.05 3.35 10.36
N LEU A 108 -13.32 3.12 9.08
CA LEU A 108 -13.32 4.17 8.06
C LEU A 108 -14.70 4.80 7.96
N SER A 109 -14.75 6.14 8.00
CA SER A 109 -15.95 6.87 7.62
C SER A 109 -16.25 6.68 6.11
N GLU A 110 -17.50 6.85 5.69
CA GLU A 110 -17.86 6.76 4.27
C GLU A 110 -17.06 7.74 3.41
N LYS A 111 -16.76 8.92 3.93
CA LYS A 111 -15.90 9.90 3.26
C LYS A 111 -14.50 9.32 2.98
N LEU A 112 -13.88 8.70 3.98
CA LEU A 112 -12.55 8.11 3.82
C LEU A 112 -12.56 6.87 2.92
N LYS A 113 -13.64 6.09 2.90
CA LYS A 113 -13.79 4.99 1.94
C LYS A 113 -13.82 5.49 0.50
N LEU A 114 -14.59 6.55 0.23
CA LEU A 114 -14.62 7.18 -1.10
C LEU A 114 -13.26 7.74 -1.50
N GLU A 115 -12.54 8.36 -0.57
CA GLU A 115 -11.17 8.85 -0.79
C GLU A 115 -10.21 7.70 -1.14
N VAL A 116 -10.27 6.58 -0.44
CA VAL A 116 -9.49 5.37 -0.77
C VAL A 116 -9.82 4.86 -2.18
N TYR A 117 -11.09 4.82 -2.55
CA TYR A 117 -11.52 4.39 -3.88
C TYR A 117 -11.00 5.32 -4.98
N GLU A 118 -11.08 6.63 -4.77
CA GLU A 118 -10.57 7.62 -5.71
C GLU A 118 -9.05 7.51 -5.87
N HIS A 119 -8.33 7.41 -4.76
CA HIS A 119 -6.88 7.23 -4.79
C HIS A 119 -6.46 5.95 -5.50
N ALA A 120 -7.12 4.83 -5.21
CA ALA A 120 -6.81 3.55 -5.85
C ALA A 120 -7.03 3.60 -7.37
N ARG A 121 -8.13 4.23 -7.82
CA ARG A 121 -8.42 4.43 -9.24
C ARG A 121 -7.36 5.33 -9.89
N ASN A 122 -7.07 6.48 -9.30
CA ASN A 122 -6.10 7.43 -9.83
C ASN A 122 -4.69 6.84 -9.94
N ILE A 123 -4.28 6.01 -8.99
CA ILE A 123 -2.98 5.30 -9.04
C ILE A 123 -2.96 4.33 -10.22
N ALA A 124 -3.99 3.49 -10.36
CA ALA A 124 -4.07 2.53 -11.45
C ALA A 124 -4.10 3.21 -12.84
N ASP A 125 -4.85 4.32 -12.95
CA ASP A 125 -4.96 5.09 -14.19
C ASP A 125 -3.65 5.81 -14.54
N THR A 126 -2.94 6.34 -13.54
CA THR A 126 -1.67 7.07 -13.75
C THR A 126 -0.58 6.18 -14.35
N VAL A 127 -0.58 4.89 -14.02
CA VAL A 127 0.44 3.93 -14.51
C VAL A 127 -0.08 3.04 -15.64
N ASP A 128 -1.27 3.32 -16.18
CA ASP A 128 -1.92 2.50 -17.20
C ASP A 128 -1.96 1.01 -16.85
N TYR A 129 -2.26 0.71 -15.57
CA TYR A 129 -2.28 -0.66 -15.09
C TYR A 129 -3.33 -1.50 -15.81
N ILE A 130 -3.02 -2.76 -16.12
CA ILE A 130 -3.98 -3.71 -16.70
C ILE A 130 -3.97 -5.00 -15.90
N GLY A 131 -5.15 -5.45 -15.48
CA GLY A 131 -5.35 -6.68 -14.73
C GLY A 131 -5.91 -6.46 -13.32
N ALA A 132 -5.78 -7.49 -12.48
CA ALA A 132 -6.12 -7.43 -11.07
C ALA A 132 -4.94 -6.94 -10.24
N GLY A 133 -5.17 -5.97 -9.37
CA GLY A 133 -4.17 -5.43 -8.46
C GLY A 133 -4.78 -5.01 -7.13
N THR A 134 -3.93 -4.71 -6.18
CA THR A 134 -4.34 -4.22 -4.88
C THR A 134 -3.51 -3.00 -4.52
N VAL A 135 -4.17 -1.91 -4.18
CA VAL A 135 -3.52 -0.68 -3.69
C VAL A 135 -3.61 -0.66 -2.18
N GLU A 136 -2.47 -0.63 -1.52
CA GLU A 136 -2.35 -0.67 -0.07
C GLU A 136 -2.15 0.73 0.52
N PHE A 137 -2.85 0.99 1.62
CA PHE A 137 -2.86 2.26 2.33
C PHE A 137 -2.62 2.08 3.82
N ILE A 138 -2.00 3.08 4.42
CA ILE A 138 -1.95 3.28 5.86
C ILE A 138 -3.09 4.24 6.23
N TYR A 139 -4.02 3.79 7.07
CA TYR A 139 -4.96 4.68 7.73
C TYR A 139 -4.40 5.11 9.08
N ASP A 140 -4.05 6.39 9.20
CA ASP A 140 -3.64 7.04 10.44
C ASP A 140 -4.87 7.37 11.27
N VAL A 141 -5.17 6.52 12.26
CA VAL A 141 -6.40 6.60 13.04
C VAL A 141 -6.52 7.92 13.81
N PRO A 142 -5.47 8.42 14.53
CA PRO A 142 -5.56 9.68 15.25
C PRO A 142 -5.80 10.92 14.38
N ASN A 143 -5.32 10.90 13.14
CA ASN A 143 -5.40 12.04 12.23
C ASN A 143 -6.51 11.89 11.19
N GLU A 144 -7.24 10.78 11.19
CA GLU A 144 -8.26 10.45 10.19
C GLU A 144 -7.78 10.68 8.75
N ALA A 145 -6.57 10.20 8.44
CA ALA A 145 -5.92 10.40 7.15
C ALA A 145 -5.46 9.07 6.55
N VAL A 146 -5.55 8.94 5.23
CA VAL A 146 -5.07 7.78 4.49
C VAL A 146 -3.84 8.15 3.67
N TYR A 147 -2.84 7.28 3.69
CA TYR A 147 -1.59 7.45 2.96
C TYR A 147 -1.32 6.23 2.09
N PHE A 148 -0.95 6.47 0.84
CA PHE A 148 -0.50 5.40 -0.05
C PHE A 148 0.74 4.70 0.53
N MET A 149 0.75 3.38 0.50
CA MET A 149 1.88 2.57 0.94
C MET A 149 2.57 1.90 -0.24
N GLU A 150 1.84 1.04 -0.96
CA GLU A 150 2.36 0.35 -2.14
C GLU A 150 1.21 -0.17 -3.02
N MET A 151 1.56 -0.61 -4.23
CA MET A 151 0.63 -1.33 -5.10
C MET A 151 1.18 -2.72 -5.41
N ASN A 152 0.38 -3.73 -5.14
CA ASN A 152 0.67 -5.11 -5.53
C ASN A 152 0.07 -5.37 -6.92
N THR A 153 0.96 -5.52 -7.90
CA THR A 153 0.58 -5.73 -9.31
C THR A 153 0.33 -7.21 -9.63
N ARG A 154 -0.44 -7.84 -8.78
CA ARG A 154 -0.78 -9.26 -8.85
C ARG A 154 -2.02 -9.57 -8.01
N LEU A 155 -2.57 -10.74 -8.23
CA LEU A 155 -3.57 -11.31 -7.33
C LEU A 155 -2.93 -11.61 -5.95
N GLN A 156 -3.65 -11.35 -4.88
CA GLN A 156 -3.23 -11.65 -3.50
C GLN A 156 -3.98 -12.86 -2.94
N VAL A 157 -3.43 -13.46 -1.88
CA VAL A 157 -4.02 -14.64 -1.20
C VAL A 157 -5.42 -14.31 -0.67
N GLU A 158 -5.62 -13.09 -0.20
CA GLU A 158 -6.84 -12.58 0.43
C GLU A 158 -7.94 -12.10 -0.55
N HIS A 159 -7.75 -12.25 -1.88
CA HIS A 159 -8.78 -11.89 -2.86
C HIS A 159 -10.15 -12.56 -2.64
N PRO A 160 -10.24 -13.81 -2.09
CA PRO A 160 -11.53 -14.45 -1.89
C PRO A 160 -12.46 -13.69 -0.94
N VAL A 161 -11.92 -12.89 -0.02
CA VAL A 161 -12.73 -12.02 0.85
C VAL A 161 -13.55 -11.03 0.02
N THR A 162 -12.95 -10.44 -1.02
CA THR A 162 -13.66 -9.55 -1.95
C THR A 162 -14.63 -10.31 -2.85
N GLU A 163 -14.25 -11.48 -3.35
CA GLU A 163 -15.12 -12.31 -4.21
C GLU A 163 -16.41 -12.71 -3.51
N VAL A 164 -16.31 -13.13 -2.23
CA VAL A 164 -17.49 -13.53 -1.44
C VAL A 164 -18.49 -12.38 -1.27
N VAL A 165 -18.00 -11.15 -1.08
CA VAL A 165 -18.86 -9.99 -0.85
C VAL A 165 -19.43 -9.44 -2.14
N THR A 166 -18.64 -9.37 -3.21
CA THR A 166 -19.04 -8.76 -4.49
C THR A 166 -19.72 -9.73 -5.44
N GLY A 167 -19.50 -11.04 -5.27
CA GLY A 167 -19.93 -12.08 -6.21
C GLY A 167 -19.14 -12.10 -7.52
N ILE A 168 -18.00 -11.39 -7.57
CA ILE A 168 -17.14 -11.30 -8.76
C ILE A 168 -16.00 -12.31 -8.63
N ASP A 169 -15.84 -13.21 -9.61
CA ASP A 169 -14.69 -14.08 -9.75
C ASP A 169 -13.52 -13.26 -10.34
N ILE A 170 -12.60 -12.83 -9.48
CA ILE A 170 -11.46 -11.97 -9.86
C ILE A 170 -10.50 -12.72 -10.78
N VAL A 171 -10.32 -14.02 -10.55
CA VAL A 171 -9.45 -14.86 -11.38
C VAL A 171 -10.02 -14.97 -12.79
N GLN A 172 -11.32 -15.23 -12.92
CA GLN A 172 -11.99 -15.24 -14.22
C GLN A 172 -11.84 -13.90 -14.93
N LYS A 173 -12.06 -12.78 -14.22
CA LYS A 173 -11.92 -11.42 -14.77
C LYS A 173 -10.50 -11.12 -15.24
N GLN A 174 -9.47 -11.66 -14.62
CA GLN A 174 -8.10 -11.53 -15.13
C GLN A 174 -7.94 -12.15 -16.53
N PHE A 175 -8.54 -13.32 -16.78
CA PHE A 175 -8.51 -13.95 -18.10
C PHE A 175 -9.32 -13.16 -19.13
N GLU A 176 -10.50 -12.69 -18.76
CA GLU A 176 -11.35 -11.87 -19.63
C GLU A 176 -10.64 -10.57 -20.03
N ILE A 177 -10.06 -9.86 -19.07
CA ILE A 177 -9.24 -8.64 -19.33
C ILE A 177 -8.04 -8.97 -20.22
N ALA A 178 -7.34 -10.07 -19.97
CA ALA A 178 -6.17 -10.46 -20.76
C ALA A 178 -6.56 -10.87 -22.20
N SER A 179 -7.80 -11.32 -22.42
CA SER A 179 -8.33 -11.59 -23.76
C SER A 179 -8.86 -10.34 -24.48
N GLY A 180 -8.84 -9.18 -23.82
CA GLY A 180 -9.24 -7.90 -24.38
C GLY A 180 -10.70 -7.52 -24.12
N GLU A 181 -11.38 -8.23 -23.22
CA GLU A 181 -12.75 -7.89 -22.85
C GLU A 181 -12.80 -6.63 -21.98
N SER A 182 -13.90 -5.87 -22.13
CA SER A 182 -14.16 -4.67 -21.31
C SER A 182 -14.84 -5.03 -19.99
N ILE A 183 -14.51 -4.29 -18.94
CA ILE A 183 -15.18 -4.35 -17.64
C ILE A 183 -16.05 -3.12 -17.37
N ALA A 184 -16.36 -2.30 -18.40
CA ALA A 184 -17.16 -1.09 -18.25
C ALA A 184 -18.53 -1.36 -17.61
N ASP A 185 -19.16 -2.50 -17.97
CA ASP A 185 -20.49 -2.89 -17.53
C ASP A 185 -20.46 -3.86 -16.33
N LEU A 186 -19.32 -3.95 -15.62
CA LEU A 186 -19.20 -4.82 -14.46
C LEU A 186 -20.08 -4.31 -13.31
N GLU A 187 -21.13 -5.05 -12.99
CA GLU A 187 -21.99 -4.78 -11.85
C GLU A 187 -21.37 -5.33 -10.57
N ILE A 188 -21.13 -4.45 -9.60
CA ILE A 188 -20.68 -4.83 -8.26
C ILE A 188 -21.91 -4.90 -7.37
N LYS A 189 -22.16 -6.04 -6.77
CA LYS A 189 -23.23 -6.17 -5.76
C LYS A 189 -22.75 -5.46 -4.48
N GLU A 190 -23.55 -4.52 -4.01
CA GLU A 190 -23.34 -3.87 -2.71
C GLU A 190 -23.82 -4.76 -1.55
#